data_6ada3e43081ffe468a18eec6c55011e4
#
_entry.id   6ada3e43081ffe468a18eec6c55011e4
#
_cell.length_a   1.000
_cell.length_b   1.000
_cell.length_c   1.000
_cell.angle_alpha   90.00
_cell.angle_beta   90.00
_cell.angle_gamma   90.00
#
_symmetry.space_group_name_H-M   'P 1'
#
loop_
_entity.id
_entity.type
_entity.pdbx_description
1 polymer ?
#
loop_
_entity_poly.entity_id
_entity_poly.type
_entity_poly.pdbx_seq_one_letter_code
_entity_poly.pdbx_strand_id
1 'polypeptide(L)'
;LQLAILLVVAAHHEPWRDEADVWLFARDAEPSAWLSFLKHSGTPGLWHLLVAPLARTGLPYASIHFLNVAIVSLGVAIFLRFAPLPIVWKLLIPFGVLPLHEYGVVARSYGLSFTLVMAICAALAARRPRPLLTGLLIALLANTNAHSLVLATGLGLYWLLETWRARRPGAPLVSRAMAFGLFAIWILLPPDDPQLIEREFRVDRVLLSLLRDAFFPSFSRLPGGLLGAVSLVWIVLLLRPRREVFAFLLWSAAALITFFLSVYSGFLRHAGFLWLATTAAVWLEESDASRRVPRRAVLLLLFAFSALSHLKSGVNRSGLDYDAPFSSAFEAAAFLRSLDLDAALVAAHPATTGEAVLPYLPIDTLYYPGLESFGSHLPWNGAYVRGLVTKAPEAFLHTRARFPEPQPIVFITSDPIDDPAALGLVLRHRTAPPPEDFKQEEQYSIYTAGDVPGAASIER
;
A
#
# COMPACT_ATOMS: atom_id res chain seq x y z
N LEU A 1 -8.87 2.57 22.65
CA LEU A 1 -9.53 1.43 22.02
C LEU A 1 -8.95 1.14 20.62
N GLN A 2 -8.92 2.12 19.69
CA GLN A 2 -8.43 1.92 18.32
C GLN A 2 -7.00 1.37 18.29
N LEU A 3 -6.06 1.93 19.06
CA LEU A 3 -4.69 1.43 19.18
C LEU A 3 -4.65 -0.03 19.66
N ALA A 4 -5.49 -0.40 20.63
CA ALA A 4 -5.53 -1.77 21.14
C ALA A 4 -5.99 -2.76 20.04
N ILE A 5 -7.02 -2.38 19.27
CA ILE A 5 -7.49 -3.20 18.14
C ILE A 5 -6.37 -3.33 17.09
N LEU A 6 -5.71 -2.22 16.72
CA LEU A 6 -4.60 -2.27 15.76
C LEU A 6 -3.47 -3.18 16.22
N LEU A 7 -3.07 -3.12 17.49
CA LEU A 7 -2.01 -3.97 18.03
C LEU A 7 -2.42 -5.46 18.00
N VAL A 8 -3.67 -5.76 18.34
CA VAL A 8 -4.17 -7.14 18.33
C VAL A 8 -4.25 -7.67 16.90
N VAL A 9 -4.84 -6.93 15.96
CA VAL A 9 -4.97 -7.38 14.57
C VAL A 9 -3.59 -7.45 13.89
N ALA A 10 -2.73 -6.46 14.10
CA ALA A 10 -1.38 -6.46 13.54
C ALA A 10 -0.49 -7.61 14.06
N ALA A 11 -0.77 -8.11 15.27
CA ALA A 11 -0.07 -9.28 15.81
C ALA A 11 -0.55 -10.61 15.19
N HIS A 12 -1.73 -10.64 14.56
CA HIS A 12 -2.29 -11.80 13.86
C HIS A 12 -2.14 -11.67 12.34
N HIS A 13 -1.95 -10.47 11.82
CA HIS A 13 -1.81 -10.19 10.41
C HIS A 13 -0.58 -10.92 9.83
N GLU A 14 -0.82 -11.66 8.78
CA GLU A 14 0.23 -12.29 7.98
C GLU A 14 0.68 -11.34 6.87
N PRO A 15 1.92 -10.81 6.94
CA PRO A 15 2.44 -9.92 5.90
C PRO A 15 2.48 -10.61 4.54
N TRP A 16 2.12 -9.87 3.50
CA TRP A 16 2.13 -10.34 2.14
C TRP A 16 3.31 -9.77 1.32
N ARG A 17 3.45 -10.21 0.07
CA ARG A 17 4.60 -9.88 -0.81
C ARG A 17 4.97 -8.39 -0.87
N ASP A 18 3.98 -7.48 -0.92
CA ASP A 18 4.30 -6.04 -1.02
C ASP A 18 4.89 -5.46 0.29
N GLU A 19 4.69 -6.10 1.43
CA GLU A 19 5.31 -5.74 2.71
C GLU A 19 6.70 -6.38 2.80
N ALA A 20 6.82 -7.61 2.29
CA ALA A 20 8.10 -8.33 2.19
C ALA A 20 9.08 -7.61 1.26
N ASP A 21 8.62 -7.13 0.08
CA ASP A 21 9.42 -6.34 -0.86
C ASP A 21 10.11 -5.15 -0.17
N VAL A 22 9.33 -4.36 0.57
CA VAL A 22 9.88 -3.21 1.30
C VAL A 22 10.88 -3.64 2.37
N TRP A 23 10.56 -4.70 3.12
CA TRP A 23 11.43 -5.18 4.19
C TRP A 23 12.74 -5.72 3.66
N LEU A 24 12.69 -6.61 2.66
CA LEU A 24 13.87 -7.24 2.07
C LEU A 24 14.78 -6.22 1.38
N PHE A 25 14.18 -5.33 0.58
CA PHE A 25 14.95 -4.24 -0.01
C PHE A 25 15.62 -3.35 1.04
N ALA A 26 14.87 -2.93 2.06
CA ALA A 26 15.39 -2.08 3.12
C ALA A 26 16.49 -2.77 3.94
N ARG A 27 16.41 -4.11 4.12
CA ARG A 27 17.39 -4.93 4.83
C ARG A 27 18.68 -5.09 4.02
N ASP A 28 18.57 -5.48 2.75
CA ASP A 28 19.68 -6.07 2.01
C ASP A 28 20.24 -5.19 0.91
N ALA A 29 19.48 -4.18 0.42
CA ALA A 29 19.92 -3.39 -0.70
C ALA A 29 21.13 -2.50 -0.37
N GLU A 30 22.15 -2.57 -1.21
CA GLU A 30 23.28 -1.66 -1.17
C GLU A 30 22.84 -0.21 -1.44
N PRO A 31 23.45 0.80 -0.80
CA PRO A 31 23.08 2.20 -1.00
C PRO A 31 23.09 2.66 -2.47
N SER A 32 23.98 2.09 -3.29
CA SER A 32 24.10 2.35 -4.73
C SER A 32 22.88 1.87 -5.54
N ALA A 33 22.17 0.83 -5.07
CA ALA A 33 21.01 0.25 -5.73
C ALA A 33 19.71 1.03 -5.46
N TRP A 34 19.67 1.84 -4.40
CA TRP A 34 18.43 2.48 -3.93
C TRP A 34 17.76 3.32 -5.01
N LEU A 35 18.51 4.17 -5.68
CA LEU A 35 17.94 5.08 -6.66
C LEU A 35 17.34 4.35 -7.86
N SER A 36 18.05 3.34 -8.36
CA SER A 36 17.56 2.49 -9.45
C SER A 36 16.31 1.73 -9.06
N PHE A 37 16.32 1.09 -7.89
CA PHE A 37 15.16 0.36 -7.39
C PHE A 37 13.92 1.27 -7.23
N LEU A 38 14.07 2.42 -6.55
CA LEU A 38 12.95 3.35 -6.33
C LEU A 38 12.35 3.83 -7.65
N LYS A 39 13.18 4.06 -8.65
CA LYS A 39 12.74 4.49 -9.97
C LYS A 39 11.95 3.40 -10.70
N HIS A 40 12.39 2.14 -10.62
CA HIS A 40 11.70 1.01 -11.24
C HIS A 40 10.43 0.60 -10.46
N SER A 41 10.45 0.67 -9.14
CA SER A 41 9.27 0.39 -8.30
C SER A 41 8.23 1.52 -8.32
N GLY A 42 8.57 2.71 -8.87
CA GLY A 42 7.68 3.87 -8.93
C GLY A 42 7.31 4.42 -7.55
N THR A 43 8.22 4.33 -6.57
CA THR A 43 8.01 4.86 -5.22
C THR A 43 9.13 5.83 -4.82
N PRO A 44 8.80 7.01 -4.25
CA PRO A 44 9.80 7.98 -3.81
C PRO A 44 10.69 7.55 -2.64
N GLY A 45 10.35 6.46 -1.93
CA GLY A 45 11.25 5.78 -1.00
C GLY A 45 11.20 6.23 0.46
N LEU A 46 10.40 7.22 0.85
CA LEU A 46 10.35 7.66 2.25
C LEU A 46 9.97 6.53 3.22
N TRP A 47 9.05 5.63 2.81
CA TRP A 47 8.69 4.47 3.60
C TRP A 47 9.85 3.50 3.79
N HIS A 48 10.60 3.20 2.72
CA HIS A 48 11.79 2.34 2.79
C HIS A 48 12.85 2.91 3.72
N LEU A 49 13.06 4.24 3.70
CA LEU A 49 14.00 4.92 4.61
C LEU A 49 13.59 4.78 6.08
N LEU A 50 12.30 4.75 6.38
CA LEU A 50 11.81 4.56 7.75
C LEU A 50 11.92 3.09 8.20
N VAL A 51 11.75 2.14 7.29
CA VAL A 51 11.86 0.70 7.56
C VAL A 51 13.32 0.26 7.70
N ALA A 52 14.24 0.84 6.95
CA ALA A 52 15.64 0.42 6.90
C ALA A 52 16.35 0.33 8.27
N PRO A 53 16.19 1.27 9.22
CA PRO A 53 16.77 1.12 10.54
C PRO A 53 16.29 -0.13 11.29
N LEU A 54 15.01 -0.49 11.15
CA LEU A 54 14.45 -1.67 11.80
C LEU A 54 14.99 -2.95 11.14
N ALA A 55 14.93 -3.03 9.81
CA ALA A 55 15.33 -4.19 9.06
C ALA A 55 16.84 -4.50 9.19
N ARG A 56 17.69 -3.45 9.25
CA ARG A 56 19.16 -3.58 9.35
C ARG A 56 19.68 -3.81 10.77
N THR A 57 18.88 -3.60 11.80
CA THR A 57 19.28 -3.85 13.18
C THR A 57 18.97 -5.27 13.66
N GLY A 58 18.49 -6.14 12.78
CA GLY A 58 18.18 -7.53 13.11
C GLY A 58 16.87 -7.71 13.88
N LEU A 59 15.98 -6.69 13.88
CA LEU A 59 14.65 -6.85 14.45
C LEU A 59 13.82 -7.83 13.63
N PRO A 60 12.87 -8.55 14.25
CA PRO A 60 11.98 -9.45 13.51
C PRO A 60 11.18 -8.72 12.42
N TYR A 61 10.83 -9.41 11.34
CA TYR A 61 10.03 -8.87 10.24
C TYR A 61 8.72 -8.23 10.72
N ALA A 62 8.04 -8.84 11.69
CA ALA A 62 6.83 -8.28 12.30
C ALA A 62 6.99 -6.85 12.87
N SER A 63 8.22 -6.36 13.10
CA SER A 63 8.46 -5.01 13.60
C SER A 63 7.96 -3.91 12.64
N ILE A 64 7.85 -4.19 11.34
CA ILE A 64 7.29 -3.27 10.35
C ILE A 64 5.83 -2.89 10.67
N HIS A 65 5.04 -3.84 11.17
CA HIS A 65 3.64 -3.60 11.56
C HIS A 65 3.55 -2.69 12.77
N PHE A 66 4.39 -2.89 13.78
CA PHE A 66 4.39 -2.04 14.97
C PHE A 66 4.82 -0.61 14.65
N LEU A 67 5.77 -0.43 13.72
CA LEU A 67 6.10 0.89 13.20
C LEU A 67 4.88 1.53 12.52
N ASN A 68 4.19 0.79 11.65
CA ASN A 68 3.01 1.29 10.94
C ASN A 68 1.88 1.65 11.90
N VAL A 69 1.57 0.78 12.88
CA VAL A 69 0.59 1.03 13.95
C VAL A 69 0.92 2.31 14.73
N ALA A 70 2.19 2.51 15.09
CA ALA A 70 2.61 3.72 15.80
C ALA A 70 2.39 4.99 14.95
N ILE A 71 2.74 4.95 13.67
CA ILE A 71 2.55 6.05 12.73
C ILE A 71 1.06 6.38 12.56
N VAL A 72 0.21 5.38 12.30
CA VAL A 72 -1.22 5.62 12.09
C VAL A 72 -1.90 6.08 13.38
N SER A 73 -1.52 5.52 14.53
CA SER A 73 -2.04 5.97 15.83
C SER A 73 -1.67 7.43 16.13
N LEU A 74 -0.48 7.87 15.72
CA LEU A 74 -0.11 9.29 15.77
C LEU A 74 -1.03 10.13 14.88
N GLY A 75 -1.32 9.68 13.66
CA GLY A 75 -2.25 10.36 12.75
C GLY A 75 -3.65 10.48 13.34
N VAL A 76 -4.15 9.40 13.95
CA VAL A 76 -5.44 9.40 14.67
C VAL A 76 -5.41 10.34 15.87
N ALA A 77 -4.35 10.36 16.65
CA ALA A 77 -4.20 11.28 17.79
C ALA A 77 -4.22 12.74 17.34
N ILE A 78 -3.52 13.07 16.25
CA ILE A 78 -3.55 14.40 15.63
C ILE A 78 -4.97 14.76 15.17
N PHE A 79 -5.66 13.84 14.49
CA PHE A 79 -7.04 14.02 14.06
C PHE A 79 -7.98 14.28 15.25
N LEU A 80 -7.95 13.43 16.27
CA LEU A 80 -8.79 13.58 17.46
C LEU A 80 -8.55 14.89 18.19
N ARG A 81 -7.30 15.35 18.27
CA ARG A 81 -6.90 16.54 19.01
C ARG A 81 -7.23 17.83 18.27
N PHE A 82 -7.05 17.87 16.96
CA PHE A 82 -7.03 19.12 16.21
C PHE A 82 -8.18 19.29 15.20
N ALA A 83 -8.82 18.19 14.73
CA ALA A 83 -9.90 18.32 13.77
C ALA A 83 -11.09 19.09 14.36
N PRO A 84 -11.62 20.12 13.67
CA PRO A 84 -12.75 20.94 14.13
C PRO A 84 -14.10 20.26 13.84
N LEU A 85 -14.12 18.93 13.86
CA LEU A 85 -15.29 18.11 13.55
C LEU A 85 -16.09 17.77 14.81
N PRO A 86 -17.41 17.55 14.69
CA PRO A 86 -18.23 17.02 15.78
C PRO A 86 -17.69 15.72 16.35
N ILE A 87 -17.92 15.46 17.65
CA ILE A 87 -17.39 14.30 18.37
C ILE A 87 -17.77 12.96 17.70
N VAL A 88 -18.96 12.87 17.11
CA VAL A 88 -19.41 11.66 16.40
C VAL A 88 -18.45 11.27 15.28
N TRP A 89 -17.95 12.25 14.52
CA TRP A 89 -16.97 12.02 13.45
C TRP A 89 -15.63 11.57 13.98
N LYS A 90 -15.19 12.18 15.08
CA LYS A 90 -13.96 11.80 15.76
C LYS A 90 -14.02 10.38 16.29
N LEU A 91 -15.21 9.88 16.60
CA LEU A 91 -15.41 8.51 17.05
C LEU A 91 -15.55 7.51 15.89
N LEU A 92 -16.09 7.92 14.74
CA LEU A 92 -16.32 7.02 13.61
C LEU A 92 -15.09 6.84 12.70
N ILE A 93 -14.43 7.95 12.34
CA ILE A 93 -13.36 7.95 11.33
C ILE A 93 -12.18 7.04 11.71
N PRO A 94 -11.68 7.00 12.95
CA PRO A 94 -10.58 6.12 13.34
C PRO A 94 -10.86 4.63 13.20
N PHE A 95 -12.13 4.23 13.16
CA PHE A 95 -12.55 2.84 13.01
C PHE A 95 -13.02 2.50 11.58
N GLY A 96 -12.91 3.45 10.66
CA GLY A 96 -13.12 3.21 9.23
C GLY A 96 -12.06 2.27 8.65
N VAL A 97 -12.40 1.62 7.53
CA VAL A 97 -11.53 0.60 6.90
C VAL A 97 -10.12 1.09 6.58
N LEU A 98 -9.96 2.38 6.26
CA LEU A 98 -8.64 2.94 5.94
C LEU A 98 -7.75 3.02 7.20
N PRO A 99 -8.08 3.80 8.27
CA PRO A 99 -7.21 3.91 9.43
C PRO A 99 -7.20 2.66 10.33
N LEU A 100 -8.21 1.78 10.23
CA LEU A 100 -8.27 0.58 11.07
C LEU A 100 -7.63 -0.65 10.42
N HIS A 101 -7.67 -0.79 9.09
CA HIS A 101 -7.14 -1.97 8.40
C HIS A 101 -6.15 -1.60 7.30
N GLU A 102 -6.61 -1.04 6.16
CA GLU A 102 -5.82 -0.83 4.95
C GLU A 102 -4.57 0.05 5.16
N TYR A 103 -4.62 0.98 6.11
CA TYR A 103 -3.51 1.88 6.47
C TYR A 103 -2.95 1.55 7.84
N GLY A 104 -3.78 0.96 8.72
CA GLY A 104 -3.43 0.71 10.11
C GLY A 104 -2.72 -0.60 10.34
N VAL A 105 -3.21 -1.69 9.76
CA VAL A 105 -2.66 -3.04 9.89
C VAL A 105 -1.67 -3.32 8.77
N VAL A 106 -2.10 -3.17 7.50
CA VAL A 106 -1.23 -3.42 6.34
C VAL A 106 -0.08 -2.40 6.30
N ALA A 107 1.14 -2.86 6.50
CA ALA A 107 2.31 -2.01 6.74
C ALA A 107 2.93 -1.46 5.44
N ARG A 108 2.26 -0.48 4.86
CA ARG A 108 2.66 0.21 3.63
C ARG A 108 2.76 1.72 3.84
N SER A 109 3.29 2.43 2.85
CA SER A 109 3.43 3.90 2.86
C SER A 109 2.12 4.68 3.08
N TYR A 110 0.96 4.01 3.00
CA TYR A 110 -0.36 4.64 3.09
C TYR A 110 -0.69 5.13 4.50
N GLY A 111 -0.27 4.40 5.54
CA GLY A 111 -0.39 4.82 6.93
C GLY A 111 0.38 6.11 7.22
N LEU A 112 1.59 6.21 6.66
CA LEU A 112 2.39 7.44 6.72
C LEU A 112 1.71 8.59 5.99
N SER A 113 1.12 8.34 4.81
CA SER A 113 0.38 9.34 4.04
C SER A 113 -0.82 9.88 4.82
N PHE A 114 -1.60 9.00 5.45
CA PHE A 114 -2.71 9.37 6.33
C PHE A 114 -2.23 10.32 7.44
N THR A 115 -1.18 9.93 8.15
CA THR A 115 -0.63 10.72 9.26
C THR A 115 -0.13 12.08 8.83
N LEU A 116 0.58 12.15 7.70
CA LEU A 116 1.07 13.41 7.15
C LEU A 116 -0.07 14.33 6.71
N VAL A 117 -1.13 13.82 6.09
CA VAL A 117 -2.32 14.61 5.73
C VAL A 117 -2.98 15.19 6.99
N MET A 118 -3.16 14.40 8.06
CA MET A 118 -3.70 14.88 9.32
C MET A 118 -2.82 15.98 9.92
N ALA A 119 -1.50 15.81 9.89
CA ALA A 119 -0.54 16.79 10.39
C ALA A 119 -0.55 18.09 9.56
N ILE A 120 -0.65 18.00 8.23
CA ILE A 120 -0.76 19.16 7.33
C ILE A 120 -2.05 19.91 7.59
N CYS A 121 -3.19 19.23 7.72
CA CYS A 121 -4.47 19.87 8.05
C CYS A 121 -4.40 20.61 9.40
N ALA A 122 -3.79 19.99 10.41
CA ALA A 122 -3.59 20.63 11.71
C ALA A 122 -2.67 21.86 11.62
N ALA A 123 -1.60 21.80 10.82
CA ALA A 123 -0.68 22.92 10.63
C ALA A 123 -1.31 24.08 9.85
N LEU A 124 -2.10 23.78 8.80
CA LEU A 124 -2.82 24.77 8.01
C LEU A 124 -3.96 25.43 8.79
N ALA A 125 -4.65 24.69 9.64
CA ALA A 125 -5.73 25.18 10.50
C ALA A 125 -5.22 25.91 11.77
N ALA A 126 -3.91 25.93 12.03
CA ALA A 126 -3.36 26.52 13.23
C ALA A 126 -3.50 28.04 13.25
N ARG A 127 -3.90 28.60 14.42
CA ARG A 127 -4.02 30.06 14.61
C ARG A 127 -2.70 30.80 14.34
N ARG A 128 -1.56 30.17 14.67
CA ARG A 128 -0.23 30.71 14.40
C ARG A 128 0.39 29.93 13.24
N PRO A 129 0.57 30.53 12.07
CA PRO A 129 1.18 29.87 10.92
C PRO A 129 2.59 29.36 11.24
N ARG A 130 2.88 28.14 10.82
CA ARG A 130 4.21 27.52 10.91
C ARG A 130 4.69 27.12 9.51
N PRO A 131 5.09 28.09 8.67
CA PRO A 131 5.29 27.85 7.25
C PRO A 131 6.40 26.82 6.96
N LEU A 132 7.48 26.80 7.75
CA LEU A 132 8.54 25.79 7.59
C LEU A 132 8.03 24.38 7.87
N LEU A 133 7.27 24.19 8.96
CA LEU A 133 6.68 22.90 9.29
C LEU A 133 5.68 22.47 8.22
N THR A 134 4.80 23.37 7.78
CA THR A 134 3.82 23.07 6.72
C THR A 134 4.52 22.65 5.43
N GLY A 135 5.54 23.39 5.00
CA GLY A 135 6.31 23.07 3.81
C GLY A 135 7.03 21.73 3.92
N LEU A 136 7.65 21.44 5.08
CA LEU A 136 8.29 20.16 5.34
C LEU A 136 7.30 18.99 5.27
N LEU A 137 6.15 19.12 5.93
CA LEU A 137 5.12 18.07 5.93
C LEU A 137 4.58 17.79 4.51
N ILE A 138 4.35 18.84 3.70
CA ILE A 138 3.93 18.68 2.29
C ILE A 138 5.03 17.99 1.48
N ALA A 139 6.29 18.36 1.68
CA ALA A 139 7.42 17.72 1.01
C ALA A 139 7.56 16.24 1.40
N LEU A 140 7.40 15.90 2.68
CA LEU A 140 7.39 14.51 3.14
C LEU A 140 6.24 13.73 2.53
N LEU A 141 5.02 14.31 2.49
CA LEU A 141 3.86 13.67 1.87
C LEU A 141 4.10 13.37 0.39
N ALA A 142 4.68 14.32 -0.37
CA ALA A 142 5.02 14.12 -1.78
C ALA A 142 5.99 12.94 -2.01
N ASN A 143 6.81 12.61 -1.02
CA ASN A 143 7.83 11.56 -1.10
C ASN A 143 7.39 10.20 -0.49
N THR A 144 6.12 9.99 -0.23
CA THR A 144 5.60 8.70 0.24
C THR A 144 5.21 7.76 -0.90
N ASN A 145 4.34 8.19 -1.80
CA ASN A 145 3.86 7.43 -2.98
C ASN A 145 3.21 8.37 -4.01
N ALA A 146 2.87 7.85 -5.19
CA ALA A 146 2.28 8.64 -6.29
C ALA A 146 0.95 9.33 -5.92
N HIS A 147 0.05 8.62 -5.20
CA HIS A 147 -1.23 9.18 -4.77
C HIS A 147 -1.03 10.33 -3.76
N SER A 148 -0.05 10.20 -2.89
CA SER A 148 0.33 11.24 -1.94
C SER A 148 0.92 12.46 -2.61
N LEU A 149 1.65 12.30 -3.71
CA LEU A 149 2.13 13.43 -4.51
C LEU A 149 0.95 14.26 -5.05
N VAL A 150 -0.13 13.61 -5.50
CA VAL A 150 -1.36 14.30 -5.94
C VAL A 150 -1.97 15.12 -4.79
N LEU A 151 -2.08 14.53 -3.59
CA LEU A 151 -2.60 15.24 -2.43
C LEU A 151 -1.66 16.37 -1.97
N ALA A 152 -0.35 16.13 -2.01
CA ALA A 152 0.66 17.13 -1.65
C ALA A 152 0.59 18.36 -2.56
N THR A 153 0.44 18.16 -3.88
CA THR A 153 0.25 19.27 -4.83
C THR A 153 -1.05 20.00 -4.61
N GLY A 154 -2.14 19.27 -4.31
CA GLY A 154 -3.44 19.87 -3.98
C GLY A 154 -3.40 20.70 -2.68
N LEU A 155 -2.81 20.18 -1.61
CA LEU A 155 -2.63 20.92 -0.34
C LEU A 155 -1.66 22.09 -0.49
N GLY A 156 -0.64 21.94 -1.33
CA GLY A 156 0.25 23.03 -1.73
C GLY A 156 -0.50 24.15 -2.47
N LEU A 157 -1.39 23.80 -3.39
CA LEU A 157 -2.26 24.74 -4.09
C LEU A 157 -3.20 25.47 -3.11
N TYR A 158 -3.85 24.74 -2.21
CA TYR A 158 -4.67 25.33 -1.14
C TYR A 158 -3.85 26.36 -0.33
N TRP A 159 -2.67 25.98 0.12
CA TRP A 159 -1.81 26.85 0.92
C TRP A 159 -1.31 28.08 0.15
N LEU A 160 -0.98 27.91 -1.13
CA LEU A 160 -0.60 29.02 -2.01
C LEU A 160 -1.75 30.04 -2.15
N LEU A 161 -2.96 29.55 -2.42
CA LEU A 161 -4.15 30.41 -2.57
C LEU A 161 -4.50 31.15 -1.26
N GLU A 162 -4.41 30.47 -0.11
CA GLU A 162 -4.63 31.09 1.21
C GLU A 162 -3.57 32.15 1.53
N THR A 163 -2.29 31.89 1.27
CA THR A 163 -1.21 32.86 1.53
C THR A 163 -1.30 34.06 0.61
N TRP A 164 -1.64 33.85 -0.66
CA TRP A 164 -1.84 34.91 -1.64
C TRP A 164 -3.02 35.82 -1.24
N ARG A 165 -4.13 35.21 -0.90
CA ARG A 165 -5.33 35.94 -0.44
C ARG A 165 -5.08 36.77 0.84
N ALA A 166 -4.35 36.15 1.79
CA ALA A 166 -4.00 36.82 3.04
C ALA A 166 -2.87 37.85 2.90
N ARG A 167 -2.33 38.04 1.67
CA ARG A 167 -1.16 38.90 1.39
C ARG A 167 0.04 38.60 2.30
N ARG A 168 0.22 37.35 2.69
CA ARG A 168 1.32 36.91 3.56
C ARG A 168 2.56 36.55 2.73
N PRO A 169 3.78 36.82 3.24
CA PRO A 169 5.04 36.52 2.52
C PRO A 169 5.38 35.02 2.59
N GLY A 170 4.49 34.16 2.08
CA GLY A 170 4.63 32.69 2.12
C GLY A 170 5.07 32.06 0.79
N ALA A 171 4.97 32.79 -0.32
CA ALA A 171 5.26 32.25 -1.66
C ALA A 171 6.66 31.63 -1.83
N PRO A 172 7.77 32.18 -1.25
CA PRO A 172 9.09 31.55 -1.37
C PRO A 172 9.20 30.21 -0.65
N LEU A 173 8.39 29.96 0.39
CA LEU A 173 8.41 28.70 1.15
C LEU A 173 7.57 27.62 0.46
N VAL A 174 6.48 27.99 -0.19
CA VAL A 174 5.70 27.07 -1.04
C VAL A 174 6.57 26.61 -2.21
N SER A 175 7.33 27.51 -2.85
CA SER A 175 8.21 27.10 -3.95
C SER A 175 9.31 26.14 -3.52
N ARG A 176 9.86 26.27 -2.30
CA ARG A 176 10.83 25.32 -1.75
C ARG A 176 10.20 23.95 -1.44
N ALA A 177 9.00 23.92 -0.88
CA ALA A 177 8.26 22.67 -0.68
C ALA A 177 7.97 21.97 -2.02
N MET A 178 7.61 22.73 -3.05
CA MET A 178 7.44 22.21 -4.41
C MET A 178 8.73 21.67 -5.01
N ALA A 179 9.89 22.28 -4.71
CA ALA A 179 11.19 21.78 -5.20
C ALA A 179 11.48 20.36 -4.69
N PHE A 180 11.12 20.01 -3.45
CA PHE A 180 11.20 18.63 -2.95
C PHE A 180 10.20 17.69 -3.65
N GLY A 181 9.08 18.20 -4.14
CA GLY A 181 8.15 17.46 -5.00
C GLY A 181 8.75 17.09 -6.36
N LEU A 182 9.73 17.85 -6.87
CA LEU A 182 10.42 17.52 -8.12
C LEU A 182 11.20 16.20 -8.02
N PHE A 183 11.79 15.88 -6.87
CA PHE A 183 12.42 14.58 -6.65
C PHE A 183 11.40 13.45 -6.76
N ALA A 184 10.24 13.59 -6.12
CA ALA A 184 9.17 12.60 -6.23
C ALA A 184 8.67 12.44 -7.68
N ILE A 185 8.50 13.55 -8.40
CA ILE A 185 8.14 13.53 -9.83
C ILE A 185 9.21 12.79 -10.64
N TRP A 186 10.49 13.11 -10.43
CA TRP A 186 11.58 12.48 -11.14
C TRP A 186 11.67 10.96 -10.89
N ILE A 187 11.45 10.50 -9.65
CA ILE A 187 11.39 9.07 -9.31
C ILE A 187 10.20 8.39 -10.00
N LEU A 188 9.07 9.08 -10.12
CA LEU A 188 7.84 8.52 -10.71
C LEU A 188 7.82 8.59 -12.25
N LEU A 189 8.78 9.27 -12.88
CA LEU A 189 8.93 9.21 -14.33
C LEU A 189 9.37 7.81 -14.74
N PRO A 190 8.80 7.24 -15.83
CA PRO A 190 9.18 5.93 -16.31
C PRO A 190 10.70 5.84 -16.52
N PRO A 191 11.33 4.71 -16.14
CA PRO A 191 12.72 4.45 -16.49
C PRO A 191 12.88 4.24 -18.01
N ASP A 192 14.13 4.19 -18.48
CA ASP A 192 14.44 4.04 -19.92
C ASP A 192 14.00 2.69 -20.50
N ASP A 193 13.77 1.67 -19.65
CA ASP A 193 13.16 0.38 -19.97
C ASP A 193 11.76 0.23 -19.33
N PRO A 194 10.75 1.00 -19.77
CA PRO A 194 9.46 1.04 -19.11
C PRO A 194 8.76 -0.32 -19.21
N GLN A 195 8.29 -0.79 -18.07
CA GLN A 195 7.53 -2.02 -17.96
C GLN A 195 6.05 -1.73 -18.18
N LEU A 196 5.67 -1.54 -19.43
CA LEU A 196 4.27 -1.40 -19.80
C LEU A 196 3.63 -2.78 -19.85
N ILE A 197 3.01 -3.19 -18.76
CA ILE A 197 2.02 -4.28 -18.83
C ILE A 197 0.80 -3.67 -19.50
N GLU A 198 0.53 -4.07 -20.72
CA GLU A 198 -0.72 -3.70 -21.41
C GLU A 198 -1.90 -4.13 -20.56
N ARG A 199 -2.74 -3.18 -20.17
CA ARG A 199 -3.96 -3.44 -19.40
C ARG A 199 -5.15 -2.90 -20.17
N GLU A 200 -6.12 -3.75 -20.43
CA GLU A 200 -7.43 -3.28 -20.90
C GLU A 200 -8.15 -2.54 -19.76
N PHE A 201 -8.22 -1.22 -19.84
CA PHE A 201 -8.97 -0.41 -18.90
C PHE A 201 -10.45 -0.35 -19.28
N ARG A 202 -11.28 -0.98 -18.47
CA ARG A 202 -12.74 -0.79 -18.51
C ARG A 202 -13.09 0.45 -17.68
N VAL A 203 -13.13 1.61 -18.35
CA VAL A 203 -13.34 2.93 -17.71
C VAL A 203 -14.56 2.95 -16.78
N ASP A 204 -15.66 2.35 -17.22
CA ASP A 204 -16.90 2.23 -16.44
C ASP A 204 -16.67 1.46 -15.11
N ARG A 205 -15.98 0.33 -15.18
CA ARG A 205 -15.68 -0.51 -14.02
C ARG A 205 -14.69 0.14 -13.07
N VAL A 206 -13.64 0.74 -13.61
CA VAL A 206 -12.60 1.43 -12.83
C VAL A 206 -13.23 2.59 -12.06
N LEU A 207 -14.01 3.44 -12.71
CA LEU A 207 -14.64 4.60 -12.08
C LEU A 207 -15.64 4.20 -11.00
N LEU A 208 -16.52 3.23 -11.28
CA LEU A 208 -17.50 2.76 -10.29
C LEU A 208 -16.82 2.11 -9.09
N SER A 209 -15.75 1.33 -9.31
CA SER A 209 -14.98 0.73 -8.22
C SER A 209 -14.28 1.78 -7.39
N LEU A 210 -13.60 2.74 -8.03
CA LEU A 210 -12.94 3.84 -7.36
C LEU A 210 -13.88 4.62 -6.44
N LEU A 211 -15.05 5.02 -6.95
CA LEU A 211 -16.02 5.82 -6.20
C LEU A 211 -16.71 5.02 -5.09
N ARG A 212 -16.98 3.71 -5.32
CA ARG A 212 -17.44 2.82 -4.27
C ARG A 212 -16.41 2.71 -3.15
N ASP A 213 -15.18 2.35 -3.50
CA ASP A 213 -14.10 2.09 -2.54
C ASP A 213 -13.70 3.36 -1.78
N ALA A 214 -13.78 4.52 -2.44
CA ALA A 214 -13.52 5.80 -1.79
C ALA A 214 -14.62 6.21 -0.78
N PHE A 215 -15.89 5.91 -1.06
CA PHE A 215 -16.98 6.47 -0.24
C PHE A 215 -17.88 5.41 0.41
N PHE A 216 -18.13 4.29 -0.26
CA PHE A 216 -19.09 3.28 0.19
C PHE A 216 -18.54 1.85 0.06
N PRO A 217 -17.41 1.53 0.68
CA PRO A 217 -16.73 0.24 0.52
C PRO A 217 -17.56 -0.95 1.01
N SER A 218 -18.59 -0.74 1.84
CA SER A 218 -19.48 -1.81 2.32
C SER A 218 -20.63 -2.16 1.36
N PHE A 219 -20.74 -1.45 0.23
CA PHE A 219 -21.79 -1.68 -0.78
C PHE A 219 -21.23 -2.46 -1.98
N SER A 220 -22.12 -3.09 -2.76
CA SER A 220 -21.75 -3.68 -4.04
C SER A 220 -21.37 -2.59 -5.07
N ARG A 221 -20.63 -2.98 -6.13
CA ARG A 221 -19.98 -2.04 -7.06
C ARG A 221 -20.90 -0.98 -7.63
N LEU A 222 -22.05 -1.38 -8.20
CA LEU A 222 -22.91 -0.44 -8.91
C LEU A 222 -23.60 0.56 -7.97
N PRO A 223 -24.36 0.17 -6.94
CA PRO A 223 -25.00 1.14 -6.05
C PRO A 223 -23.96 1.95 -5.25
N GLY A 224 -22.88 1.34 -4.79
CA GLY A 224 -21.81 2.04 -4.07
C GLY A 224 -21.11 3.06 -4.95
N GLY A 225 -20.81 2.73 -6.20
CA GLY A 225 -20.19 3.64 -7.16
C GLY A 225 -21.08 4.83 -7.51
N LEU A 226 -22.39 4.59 -7.75
CA LEU A 226 -23.35 5.66 -8.02
C LEU A 226 -23.53 6.59 -6.81
N LEU A 227 -23.69 6.04 -5.61
CA LEU A 227 -23.76 6.83 -4.37
C LEU A 227 -22.46 7.63 -4.15
N GLY A 228 -21.31 7.03 -4.45
CA GLY A 228 -20.01 7.71 -4.38
C GLY A 228 -19.91 8.87 -5.36
N ALA A 229 -20.36 8.70 -6.60
CA ALA A 229 -20.41 9.76 -7.60
C ALA A 229 -21.29 10.92 -7.16
N VAL A 230 -22.52 10.62 -6.74
CA VAL A 230 -23.46 11.63 -6.23
C VAL A 230 -22.85 12.36 -5.03
N SER A 231 -22.25 11.63 -4.08
CA SER A 231 -21.63 12.23 -2.89
C SER A 231 -20.48 13.15 -3.25
N LEU A 232 -19.58 12.71 -4.15
CA LEU A 232 -18.44 13.53 -4.58
C LEU A 232 -18.92 14.83 -5.25
N VAL A 233 -19.88 14.73 -6.20
CA VAL A 233 -20.45 15.90 -6.88
C VAL A 233 -21.07 16.87 -5.88
N TRP A 234 -21.89 16.38 -4.95
CA TRP A 234 -22.52 17.21 -3.94
C TRP A 234 -21.49 17.86 -3.00
N ILE A 235 -20.48 17.13 -2.54
CA ILE A 235 -19.43 17.68 -1.67
C ILE A 235 -18.67 18.78 -2.41
N VAL A 236 -18.28 18.57 -3.67
CA VAL A 236 -17.60 19.56 -4.49
C VAL A 236 -18.47 20.83 -4.66
N LEU A 237 -19.78 20.67 -4.94
CA LEU A 237 -20.71 21.80 -5.08
C LEU A 237 -20.92 22.55 -3.76
N LEU A 238 -20.98 21.83 -2.63
CA LEU A 238 -21.14 22.45 -1.31
C LEU A 238 -19.90 23.25 -0.88
N LEU A 239 -18.69 22.83 -1.30
CA LEU A 239 -17.43 23.51 -1.00
C LEU A 239 -17.11 24.66 -1.97
N ARG A 240 -17.87 24.81 -3.07
CA ARG A 240 -17.65 25.85 -4.09
C ARG A 240 -17.53 27.28 -3.54
N PRO A 241 -18.27 27.70 -2.49
CA PRO A 241 -18.13 29.04 -1.95
C PRO A 241 -16.75 29.36 -1.39
N ARG A 242 -16.01 28.37 -0.94
CA ARG A 242 -14.63 28.52 -0.46
C ARG A 242 -13.65 28.06 -1.53
N ARG A 243 -13.23 29.00 -2.36
CA ARG A 243 -12.47 28.75 -3.60
C ARG A 243 -11.20 27.92 -3.36
N GLU A 244 -10.52 28.13 -2.25
CA GLU A 244 -9.26 27.46 -1.90
C GLU A 244 -9.49 25.97 -1.60
N VAL A 245 -10.50 25.65 -0.79
CA VAL A 245 -10.91 24.27 -0.47
C VAL A 245 -11.49 23.57 -1.70
N PHE A 246 -12.32 24.31 -2.46
CA PHE A 246 -12.86 23.82 -3.72
C PHE A 246 -11.76 23.46 -4.72
N ALA A 247 -10.77 24.35 -4.92
CA ALA A 247 -9.65 24.12 -5.81
C ALA A 247 -8.81 22.92 -5.38
N PHE A 248 -8.55 22.78 -4.08
CA PHE A 248 -7.87 21.60 -3.52
C PHE A 248 -8.59 20.29 -3.84
N LEU A 249 -9.90 20.21 -3.50
CA LEU A 249 -10.66 18.99 -3.70
C LEU A 249 -10.86 18.66 -5.18
N LEU A 250 -11.16 19.66 -6.00
CA LEU A 250 -11.34 19.49 -7.44
C LEU A 250 -10.05 19.00 -8.11
N TRP A 251 -8.91 19.61 -7.79
CA TRP A 251 -7.60 19.18 -8.26
C TRP A 251 -7.30 17.73 -7.84
N SER A 252 -7.44 17.43 -6.55
CA SER A 252 -7.13 16.10 -6.02
C SER A 252 -8.03 15.02 -6.63
N ALA A 253 -9.34 15.29 -6.74
CA ALA A 253 -10.29 14.36 -7.33
C ALA A 253 -10.00 14.15 -8.84
N ALA A 254 -9.83 15.23 -9.60
CA ALA A 254 -9.56 15.13 -11.03
C ALA A 254 -8.23 14.40 -11.32
N ALA A 255 -7.17 14.76 -10.60
CA ALA A 255 -5.85 14.14 -10.79
C ALA A 255 -5.84 12.67 -10.38
N LEU A 256 -6.48 12.30 -9.24
CA LEU A 256 -6.61 10.89 -8.83
C LEU A 256 -7.44 10.09 -9.84
N ILE A 257 -8.59 10.59 -10.26
CA ILE A 257 -9.44 9.91 -11.25
C ILE A 257 -8.66 9.71 -12.56
N THR A 258 -7.96 10.75 -13.05
CA THR A 258 -7.13 10.64 -14.23
C THR A 258 -6.04 9.57 -14.05
N PHE A 259 -5.35 9.57 -12.91
CA PHE A 259 -4.32 8.57 -12.59
C PHE A 259 -4.89 7.15 -12.63
N PHE A 260 -6.05 6.92 -12.00
CA PHE A 260 -6.69 5.59 -12.00
C PHE A 260 -7.18 5.15 -13.38
N LEU A 261 -7.59 6.07 -14.22
CA LEU A 261 -8.04 5.77 -15.59
C LEU A 261 -6.90 5.60 -16.59
N SER A 262 -5.70 6.15 -16.32
CA SER A 262 -4.60 6.15 -17.27
C SER A 262 -3.39 5.30 -16.87
N VAL A 263 -3.15 5.12 -15.57
CA VAL A 263 -1.93 4.48 -15.07
C VAL A 263 -2.22 3.16 -14.35
N TYR A 264 -3.17 3.19 -13.39
CA TYR A 264 -3.37 2.05 -12.51
C TYR A 264 -4.77 2.02 -11.91
N SER A 265 -5.53 0.96 -12.17
CA SER A 265 -6.94 0.83 -11.74
C SER A 265 -7.15 0.80 -10.22
N GLY A 266 -6.10 0.54 -9.44
CA GLY A 266 -6.12 0.63 -7.99
C GLY A 266 -6.90 -0.47 -7.24
N PHE A 267 -6.80 -0.42 -5.92
CA PHE A 267 -7.56 -1.21 -4.96
C PHE A 267 -8.15 -0.26 -3.90
N LEU A 268 -8.92 -0.79 -2.94
CA LEU A 268 -9.53 -0.03 -1.86
C LEU A 268 -8.56 0.97 -1.18
N ARG A 269 -7.34 0.52 -0.85
CA ARG A 269 -6.31 1.36 -0.23
C ARG A 269 -5.89 2.56 -1.08
N HIS A 270 -5.89 2.42 -2.41
CA HIS A 270 -5.56 3.51 -3.34
C HIS A 270 -6.75 4.47 -3.51
N ALA A 271 -7.96 3.93 -3.69
CA ALA A 271 -9.19 4.73 -3.75
C ALA A 271 -9.40 5.56 -2.47
N GLY A 272 -8.92 5.06 -1.34
CA GLY A 272 -8.92 5.75 -0.06
C GLY A 272 -8.27 7.13 -0.07
N PHE A 273 -7.38 7.44 -1.03
CA PHE A 273 -6.82 8.79 -1.18
C PHE A 273 -7.87 9.84 -1.59
N LEU A 274 -8.88 9.45 -2.35
CA LEU A 274 -10.00 10.35 -2.66
C LEU A 274 -10.85 10.64 -1.42
N TRP A 275 -11.07 9.63 -0.57
CA TRP A 275 -11.72 9.84 0.73
C TRP A 275 -10.86 10.69 1.67
N LEU A 276 -9.55 10.47 1.68
CA LEU A 276 -8.59 11.25 2.48
C LEU A 276 -8.56 12.72 2.04
N ALA A 277 -8.58 12.99 0.71
CA ALA A 277 -8.72 14.34 0.16
C ALA A 277 -10.03 14.99 0.61
N THR A 278 -11.14 14.25 0.58
CA THR A 278 -12.44 14.71 1.04
C THR A 278 -12.43 15.03 2.54
N THR A 279 -11.82 14.15 3.35
CA THR A 279 -11.67 14.37 4.81
C THR A 279 -10.86 15.64 5.10
N ALA A 280 -9.75 15.84 4.38
CA ALA A 280 -8.94 17.04 4.50
C ALA A 280 -9.71 18.30 4.07
N ALA A 281 -10.48 18.24 2.97
CA ALA A 281 -11.30 19.35 2.50
C ALA A 281 -12.37 19.74 3.53
N VAL A 282 -13.06 18.75 4.10
CA VAL A 282 -14.06 18.99 5.17
C VAL A 282 -13.39 19.56 6.43
N TRP A 283 -12.22 19.07 6.82
CA TRP A 283 -11.45 19.63 7.94
C TRP A 283 -11.09 21.09 7.71
N LEU A 284 -10.52 21.39 6.54
CA LEU A 284 -10.10 22.76 6.19
C LEU A 284 -11.31 23.71 6.11
N GLU A 285 -12.46 23.25 5.59
CA GLU A 285 -13.71 24.02 5.57
C GLU A 285 -14.19 24.34 6.99
N GLU A 286 -14.24 23.35 7.86
CA GLU A 286 -14.73 23.52 9.23
C GLU A 286 -13.77 24.32 10.13
N SER A 287 -12.51 24.51 9.71
CA SER A 287 -11.52 25.29 10.47
C SER A 287 -11.79 26.79 10.49
N ASP A 288 -12.60 27.32 9.57
CA ASP A 288 -12.98 28.72 9.51
C ASP A 288 -14.38 28.98 10.13
N ALA A 289 -14.40 29.15 11.44
CA ALA A 289 -15.65 29.38 12.17
C ALA A 289 -16.39 30.65 11.75
N SER A 290 -15.74 31.64 11.07
CA SER A 290 -16.33 32.88 10.63
C SER A 290 -17.26 32.72 9.42
N ARG A 291 -17.18 31.60 8.72
CA ARG A 291 -17.91 31.29 7.48
C ARG A 291 -18.76 30.05 7.63
N ARG A 292 -19.82 30.13 8.39
CA ARG A 292 -20.79 29.03 8.48
C ARG A 292 -21.55 28.92 7.15
N VAL A 293 -21.25 27.86 6.42
CA VAL A 293 -21.99 27.51 5.19
C VAL A 293 -23.41 27.12 5.59
N PRO A 294 -24.47 27.72 5.00
CA PRO A 294 -25.87 27.35 5.29
C PRO A 294 -26.18 25.87 5.07
N ARG A 295 -25.32 25.17 4.32
CA ARG A 295 -25.45 23.76 3.93
C ARG A 295 -24.54 22.82 4.72
N ARG A 296 -23.95 23.30 5.83
CA ARG A 296 -23.05 22.51 6.69
C ARG A 296 -23.65 21.17 7.13
N ALA A 297 -24.91 21.17 7.50
CA ALA A 297 -25.61 19.95 7.91
C ALA A 297 -25.64 18.88 6.80
N VAL A 298 -25.91 19.30 5.55
CA VAL A 298 -25.92 18.39 4.40
C VAL A 298 -24.55 17.82 4.12
N LEU A 299 -23.50 18.66 4.14
CA LEU A 299 -22.11 18.20 3.97
C LEU A 299 -21.73 17.16 5.03
N LEU A 300 -22.05 17.45 6.28
CA LEU A 300 -21.79 16.52 7.38
C LEU A 300 -22.61 15.24 7.28
N LEU A 301 -23.86 15.27 6.86
CA LEU A 301 -24.69 14.08 6.67
C LEU A 301 -24.15 13.17 5.54
N LEU A 302 -23.74 13.73 4.41
CA LEU A 302 -23.15 12.95 3.31
C LEU A 302 -21.85 12.28 3.75
N PHE A 303 -21.02 13.03 4.47
CA PHE A 303 -19.79 12.51 5.02
C PHE A 303 -20.05 11.44 6.10
N ALA A 304 -21.16 11.57 6.87
CA ALA A 304 -21.65 10.60 7.83
C ALA A 304 -21.91 9.25 7.21
N PHE A 305 -22.71 9.28 6.21
CA PHE A 305 -23.13 8.04 5.57
C PHE A 305 -21.94 7.29 4.98
N SER A 306 -20.97 8.03 4.40
CA SER A 306 -19.69 7.47 3.97
C SER A 306 -18.90 6.88 5.14
N ALA A 307 -18.77 7.60 6.26
CA ALA A 307 -18.03 7.13 7.43
C ALA A 307 -18.63 5.86 8.06
N LEU A 308 -19.96 5.72 8.05
CA LEU A 308 -20.64 4.50 8.51
C LEU A 308 -20.34 3.31 7.59
N SER A 309 -20.28 3.52 6.27
CA SER A 309 -19.87 2.49 5.32
C SER A 309 -18.42 2.05 5.56
N HIS A 310 -17.53 3.01 5.80
CA HIS A 310 -16.13 2.73 6.15
C HIS A 310 -16.01 1.99 7.49
N LEU A 311 -16.79 2.37 8.50
CA LEU A 311 -16.82 1.69 9.80
C LEU A 311 -17.21 0.21 9.64
N LYS A 312 -18.30 -0.07 8.91
CA LYS A 312 -18.74 -1.45 8.66
C LYS A 312 -17.64 -2.27 7.97
N SER A 313 -17.03 -1.72 6.92
CA SER A 313 -15.93 -2.40 6.22
C SER A 313 -14.69 -2.56 7.10
N GLY A 314 -14.38 -1.59 7.95
CA GLY A 314 -13.22 -1.64 8.86
C GLY A 314 -13.36 -2.76 9.89
N VAL A 315 -14.52 -2.85 10.54
CA VAL A 315 -14.81 -3.90 11.51
C VAL A 315 -14.76 -5.27 10.85
N ASN A 316 -15.42 -5.44 9.68
CA ASN A 316 -15.45 -6.72 8.99
C ASN A 316 -14.05 -7.18 8.54
N ARG A 317 -13.25 -6.28 7.91
CA ARG A 317 -11.90 -6.66 7.44
C ARG A 317 -10.94 -6.93 8.58
N SER A 318 -10.98 -6.13 9.65
CA SER A 318 -10.14 -6.37 10.82
C SER A 318 -10.52 -7.67 11.55
N GLY A 319 -11.83 -8.00 11.60
CA GLY A 319 -12.29 -9.28 12.14
C GLY A 319 -11.82 -10.46 11.28
N LEU A 320 -11.95 -10.35 9.97
CA LEU A 320 -11.52 -11.40 9.05
C LEU A 320 -9.98 -11.62 9.11
N ASP A 321 -9.19 -10.55 9.20
CA ASP A 321 -7.72 -10.61 9.30
C ASP A 321 -7.24 -11.15 10.67
N TYR A 322 -8.07 -11.02 11.70
CA TYR A 322 -7.84 -11.65 12.99
C TYR A 322 -8.13 -13.16 12.97
N ASP A 323 -9.20 -13.58 12.26
CA ASP A 323 -9.70 -14.95 12.27
C ASP A 323 -9.07 -15.85 11.19
N ALA A 324 -8.47 -15.26 10.14
CA ALA A 324 -7.96 -16.01 9.00
C ALA A 324 -6.71 -15.32 8.39
N PRO A 325 -5.79 -16.10 7.79
CA PRO A 325 -4.54 -15.58 7.23
C PRO A 325 -4.81 -14.62 6.05
N PHE A 326 -4.11 -13.49 6.05
CA PHE A 326 -4.14 -12.52 4.94
C PHE A 326 -3.36 -13.03 3.72
N SER A 327 -2.30 -13.80 3.97
CA SER A 327 -1.42 -14.49 3.03
C SER A 327 -1.16 -15.90 3.55
N SER A 328 -0.76 -16.84 2.69
CA SER A 328 -0.33 -18.17 3.13
C SER A 328 1.20 -18.31 3.17
N ALA A 329 1.93 -17.21 3.18
CA ALA A 329 3.39 -17.20 3.16
C ALA A 329 4.00 -17.81 4.44
N PHE A 330 3.38 -17.54 5.59
CA PHE A 330 3.85 -18.10 6.87
C PHE A 330 3.65 -19.61 6.96
N GLU A 331 2.51 -20.13 6.46
CA GLU A 331 2.27 -21.58 6.37
C GLU A 331 3.32 -22.26 5.46
N ALA A 332 3.55 -21.67 4.27
CA ALA A 332 4.59 -22.15 3.35
C ALA A 332 5.98 -22.17 4.02
N ALA A 333 6.33 -21.08 4.70
CA ALA A 333 7.61 -20.98 5.39
C ALA A 333 7.71 -21.93 6.59
N ALA A 334 6.61 -22.20 7.30
CA ALA A 334 6.59 -23.18 8.39
C ALA A 334 6.93 -24.58 7.89
N PHE A 335 6.37 -24.98 6.74
CA PHE A 335 6.73 -26.23 6.09
C PHE A 335 8.20 -26.22 5.61
N LEU A 336 8.64 -25.17 4.93
CA LEU A 336 10.02 -25.06 4.41
C LEU A 336 11.07 -25.15 5.51
N ARG A 337 10.81 -24.58 6.69
CA ARG A 337 11.70 -24.70 7.86
C ARG A 337 11.85 -26.13 8.40
N SER A 338 10.96 -27.07 8.02
CA SER A 338 11.10 -28.48 8.35
C SER A 338 12.08 -29.23 7.43
N LEU A 339 12.49 -28.59 6.32
CA LEU A 339 13.44 -29.10 5.37
C LEU A 339 14.87 -28.62 5.70
N ASP A 340 15.88 -29.36 5.30
CA ASP A 340 17.28 -28.90 5.31
C ASP A 340 17.51 -28.03 4.06
N LEU A 341 17.27 -26.71 4.19
CA LEU A 341 17.39 -25.77 3.09
C LEU A 341 18.86 -25.50 2.70
N ASP A 342 19.81 -25.73 3.59
CA ASP A 342 21.25 -25.58 3.31
C ASP A 342 21.76 -26.67 2.39
N ALA A 343 21.14 -27.87 2.43
CA ALA A 343 21.49 -29.01 1.58
C ALA A 343 20.83 -28.96 0.19
N ALA A 344 19.93 -28.02 -0.08
CA ALA A 344 19.15 -27.95 -1.31
C ALA A 344 19.24 -26.58 -1.99
N LEU A 345 19.11 -26.55 -3.31
CA LEU A 345 18.83 -25.32 -4.02
C LEU A 345 17.37 -24.92 -3.79
N VAL A 346 17.13 -23.75 -3.19
CA VAL A 346 15.78 -23.23 -3.03
C VAL A 346 15.47 -22.24 -4.15
N ALA A 347 14.50 -22.57 -5.00
CA ALA A 347 14.08 -21.76 -6.14
C ALA A 347 12.60 -21.38 -6.01
N ALA A 348 12.25 -20.18 -6.47
CA ALA A 348 10.88 -19.68 -6.39
C ALA A 348 10.41 -19.05 -7.70
N HIS A 349 9.14 -19.33 -8.08
CA HIS A 349 8.52 -18.79 -9.28
C HIS A 349 6.99 -18.62 -9.12
N PRO A 350 6.41 -17.50 -9.59
CA PRO A 350 7.11 -16.28 -9.99
C PRO A 350 7.95 -15.68 -8.85
N ALA A 351 8.86 -14.77 -9.16
CA ALA A 351 9.80 -14.25 -8.16
C ALA A 351 9.11 -13.58 -6.94
N THR A 352 7.92 -13.01 -7.12
CA THR A 352 7.09 -12.47 -6.03
C THR A 352 6.66 -13.51 -4.99
N THR A 353 6.54 -14.79 -5.41
CA THR A 353 6.25 -15.93 -4.51
C THR A 353 7.37 -16.11 -3.49
N GLY A 354 8.63 -16.13 -3.97
CA GLY A 354 9.78 -16.26 -3.11
C GLY A 354 9.96 -15.10 -2.16
N GLU A 355 9.74 -13.89 -2.66
CA GLU A 355 9.85 -12.66 -1.87
C GLU A 355 8.88 -12.65 -0.67
N ALA A 356 7.64 -13.11 -0.85
CA ALA A 356 6.67 -13.19 0.25
C ALA A 356 7.09 -14.17 1.36
N VAL A 357 7.75 -15.26 1.00
CA VAL A 357 8.12 -16.34 1.92
C VAL A 357 9.49 -16.12 2.58
N LEU A 358 10.44 -15.51 1.84
CA LEU A 358 11.84 -15.37 2.27
C LEU A 358 12.06 -14.70 3.64
N PRO A 359 11.30 -13.66 4.06
CA PRO A 359 11.52 -13.04 5.37
C PRO A 359 11.33 -13.97 6.58
N TYR A 360 10.67 -15.10 6.36
CA TYR A 360 10.40 -16.11 7.39
C TYR A 360 11.40 -17.28 7.38
N LEU A 361 12.29 -17.34 6.39
CA LEU A 361 13.24 -18.46 6.24
C LEU A 361 14.59 -18.16 6.91
N PRO A 362 15.36 -19.19 7.30
CA PRO A 362 16.70 -19.04 7.84
C PRO A 362 17.78 -18.78 6.77
N ILE A 363 17.40 -18.59 5.51
CA ILE A 363 18.30 -18.33 4.38
C ILE A 363 18.12 -16.89 3.88
N ASP A 364 19.19 -16.30 3.33
CA ASP A 364 19.21 -14.90 2.93
C ASP A 364 18.74 -14.67 1.50
N THR A 365 18.84 -15.68 0.63
CA THR A 365 18.53 -15.54 -0.81
C THR A 365 17.84 -16.77 -1.37
N LEU A 366 17.07 -16.56 -2.44
CA LEU A 366 16.48 -17.62 -3.26
C LEU A 366 16.99 -17.51 -4.70
N TYR A 367 16.96 -18.62 -5.43
CA TYR A 367 17.14 -18.58 -6.87
C TYR A 367 15.83 -18.24 -7.56
N TYR A 368 15.84 -17.24 -8.41
CA TYR A 368 14.70 -16.81 -9.21
C TYR A 368 14.91 -17.18 -10.68
N PRO A 369 14.27 -18.27 -11.15
CA PRO A 369 14.48 -18.76 -12.53
C PRO A 369 14.16 -17.71 -13.59
N GLY A 370 13.11 -16.92 -13.41
CA GLY A 370 12.74 -15.85 -14.33
C GLY A 370 13.73 -14.67 -14.38
N LEU A 371 14.61 -14.55 -13.39
CA LEU A 371 15.69 -13.57 -13.32
C LEU A 371 17.07 -14.20 -13.58
N GLU A 372 17.15 -15.53 -13.65
CA GLU A 372 18.39 -16.31 -13.76
C GLU A 372 19.44 -15.95 -12.68
N SER A 373 19.01 -15.54 -11.50
CA SER A 373 19.88 -15.03 -10.44
C SER A 373 19.38 -15.36 -9.05
N PHE A 374 20.32 -15.36 -8.10
CA PHE A 374 20.01 -15.34 -6.67
C PHE A 374 19.72 -13.91 -6.23
N GLY A 375 18.80 -13.78 -5.28
CA GLY A 375 18.47 -12.49 -4.69
C GLY A 375 17.57 -12.62 -3.48
N SER A 376 17.47 -11.52 -2.71
CA SER A 376 16.52 -11.40 -1.61
C SER A 376 15.32 -10.53 -1.99
N HIS A 377 15.50 -9.55 -2.85
CA HIS A 377 14.48 -8.61 -3.30
C HIS A 377 14.45 -8.48 -4.83
N LEU A 378 13.35 -7.99 -5.37
CA LEU A 378 13.12 -7.91 -6.81
C LEU A 378 13.66 -6.60 -7.40
N PRO A 379 14.29 -6.63 -8.59
CA PRO A 379 14.84 -5.43 -9.21
C PRO A 379 13.79 -4.54 -9.90
N TRP A 380 12.56 -4.99 -10.06
CA TRP A 380 11.46 -4.33 -10.76
C TRP A 380 11.80 -3.79 -12.16
N ASN A 381 12.79 -4.34 -12.82
CA ASN A 381 13.30 -3.94 -14.15
C ASN A 381 12.72 -4.81 -15.28
N GLY A 382 13.15 -4.58 -16.53
CA GLY A 382 12.69 -5.34 -17.70
C GLY A 382 12.98 -6.84 -17.62
N ALA A 383 14.02 -7.29 -16.90
CA ALA A 383 14.28 -8.71 -16.67
C ALA A 383 13.20 -9.34 -15.78
N TYR A 384 12.77 -8.63 -14.73
CA TYR A 384 11.66 -9.08 -13.89
C TYR A 384 10.36 -9.28 -14.68
N VAL A 385 10.00 -8.34 -15.57
CA VAL A 385 8.78 -8.45 -16.38
C VAL A 385 8.86 -9.62 -17.36
N ARG A 386 10.01 -9.82 -18.00
CA ARG A 386 10.20 -11.01 -18.86
C ARG A 386 10.05 -12.31 -18.08
N GLY A 387 10.54 -12.37 -16.86
CA GLY A 387 10.38 -13.52 -15.97
C GLY A 387 8.93 -13.82 -15.57
N LEU A 388 8.04 -12.80 -15.55
CA LEU A 388 6.62 -12.99 -15.22
C LEU A 388 5.82 -13.78 -16.27
N VAL A 389 6.27 -13.82 -17.53
CA VAL A 389 5.56 -14.53 -18.63
C VAL A 389 5.93 -16.00 -18.70
N THR A 390 6.95 -16.46 -17.97
CA THR A 390 7.36 -17.86 -17.90
C THR A 390 6.40 -18.65 -17.01
N LYS A 391 6.02 -19.84 -17.42
CA LYS A 391 5.18 -20.75 -16.60
C LYS A 391 6.03 -21.55 -15.61
N ALA A 392 5.43 -21.99 -14.50
CA ALA A 392 6.12 -22.75 -13.47
C ALA A 392 6.85 -24.01 -13.99
N PRO A 393 6.30 -24.86 -14.91
CA PRO A 393 7.02 -25.98 -15.49
C PRO A 393 8.29 -25.56 -16.24
N GLU A 394 8.22 -24.50 -17.06
CA GLU A 394 9.36 -23.98 -17.82
C GLU A 394 10.43 -23.39 -16.89
N ALA A 395 10.00 -22.66 -15.88
CA ALA A 395 10.89 -22.11 -14.85
C ALA A 395 11.65 -23.21 -14.09
N PHE A 396 10.97 -24.32 -13.77
CA PHE A 396 11.62 -25.47 -13.16
C PHE A 396 12.62 -26.13 -14.11
N LEU A 397 12.27 -26.37 -15.38
CA LEU A 397 13.19 -26.93 -16.38
C LEU A 397 14.44 -26.07 -16.57
N HIS A 398 14.27 -24.74 -16.60
CA HIS A 398 15.38 -23.79 -16.62
C HIS A 398 16.28 -23.93 -15.38
N THR A 399 15.67 -24.06 -14.20
CA THR A 399 16.41 -24.29 -12.95
C THR A 399 17.20 -25.61 -13.03
N ARG A 400 16.59 -26.71 -13.46
CA ARG A 400 17.23 -28.02 -13.56
C ARG A 400 18.34 -28.00 -14.60
N ALA A 401 18.19 -27.31 -15.72
CA ALA A 401 19.24 -27.19 -16.74
C ALA A 401 20.47 -26.41 -16.19
N ARG A 402 20.24 -25.41 -15.35
CA ARG A 402 21.30 -24.60 -14.73
C ARG A 402 22.01 -25.34 -13.59
N PHE A 403 21.26 -26.16 -12.83
CA PHE A 403 21.73 -26.92 -11.67
C PHE A 403 21.41 -28.41 -11.87
N PRO A 404 22.25 -29.14 -12.60
CA PRO A 404 22.00 -30.53 -12.93
C PRO A 404 22.11 -31.45 -11.69
N GLU A 405 21.63 -32.67 -11.81
CA GLU A 405 21.77 -33.68 -10.77
C GLU A 405 23.27 -33.90 -10.39
N PRO A 406 23.56 -34.22 -9.15
CA PRO A 406 22.66 -34.67 -8.08
C PRO A 406 22.11 -33.53 -7.18
N GLN A 407 22.21 -32.26 -7.56
CA GLN A 407 21.76 -31.13 -6.73
C GLN A 407 20.26 -31.27 -6.38
N PRO A 408 19.89 -31.43 -5.10
CA PRO A 408 18.49 -31.39 -4.69
C PRO A 408 17.90 -29.99 -4.89
N ILE A 409 16.61 -29.95 -5.28
CA ILE A 409 15.89 -28.66 -5.49
C ILE A 409 14.62 -28.65 -4.67
N VAL A 410 14.39 -27.56 -3.95
CA VAL A 410 13.10 -27.16 -3.40
C VAL A 410 12.55 -26.08 -4.31
N PHE A 411 11.39 -26.32 -4.93
CA PHE A 411 10.77 -25.40 -5.88
C PHE A 411 9.45 -24.88 -5.31
N ILE A 412 9.36 -23.58 -5.11
CA ILE A 412 8.21 -22.88 -4.53
C ILE A 412 7.48 -22.15 -5.65
N THR A 413 6.18 -22.37 -5.78
CA THR A 413 5.39 -21.64 -6.80
C THR A 413 3.98 -21.35 -6.33
N SER A 414 3.42 -20.19 -6.74
CA SER A 414 1.99 -19.88 -6.63
C SER A 414 1.18 -20.45 -7.80
N ASP A 415 1.84 -20.86 -8.89
CA ASP A 415 1.19 -21.48 -10.04
C ASP A 415 1.30 -23.01 -9.92
N PRO A 416 0.22 -23.75 -9.65
CA PRO A 416 0.31 -25.20 -9.51
C PRO A 416 0.73 -25.87 -10.82
N ILE A 417 1.54 -26.93 -10.71
CA ILE A 417 2.00 -27.75 -11.83
C ILE A 417 1.05 -28.93 -11.98
N ASP A 418 0.43 -29.11 -13.16
CA ASP A 418 -0.59 -30.14 -13.42
C ASP A 418 -0.01 -31.57 -13.34
N ASP A 419 1.17 -31.80 -13.94
CA ASP A 419 1.87 -33.10 -13.90
C ASP A 419 3.31 -32.91 -13.39
N PRO A 420 3.49 -32.82 -12.06
CA PRO A 420 4.81 -32.67 -11.49
C PRO A 420 5.69 -33.90 -11.69
N ALA A 421 5.10 -35.11 -11.76
CA ALA A 421 5.85 -36.37 -11.90
C ALA A 421 6.56 -36.46 -13.26
N ALA A 422 5.96 -35.95 -14.34
CA ALA A 422 6.59 -35.86 -15.65
C ALA A 422 7.86 -34.98 -15.66
N LEU A 423 8.01 -34.10 -14.68
CA LEU A 423 9.18 -33.26 -14.49
C LEU A 423 10.16 -33.80 -13.44
N GLY A 424 9.88 -34.97 -12.85
CA GLY A 424 10.66 -35.49 -11.73
C GLY A 424 10.47 -34.73 -10.42
N LEU A 425 9.33 -34.00 -10.29
CA LEU A 425 8.93 -33.25 -9.11
C LEU A 425 7.98 -34.07 -8.23
N VAL A 426 8.11 -33.91 -6.94
CA VAL A 426 7.19 -34.47 -5.94
C VAL A 426 6.56 -33.30 -5.19
N LEU A 427 5.23 -33.17 -5.23
CA LEU A 427 4.51 -32.19 -4.40
C LEU A 427 4.63 -32.62 -2.93
N ARG A 428 5.17 -31.75 -2.10
CA ARG A 428 5.36 -32.01 -0.67
C ARG A 428 4.35 -31.28 0.18
N HIS A 429 4.00 -30.05 -0.19
CA HIS A 429 3.05 -29.28 0.55
C HIS A 429 2.31 -28.33 -0.38
N ARG A 430 1.04 -28.08 -0.07
CA ARG A 430 0.24 -27.05 -0.69
C ARG A 430 -0.53 -26.31 0.40
N THR A 431 -0.33 -24.99 0.51
CA THR A 431 -1.01 -24.20 1.51
C THR A 431 -2.52 -24.08 1.24
N ALA A 432 -3.29 -23.85 2.29
CA ALA A 432 -4.67 -23.42 2.12
C ALA A 432 -4.74 -22.06 1.40
N PRO A 433 -5.76 -21.81 0.54
CA PRO A 433 -5.94 -20.50 -0.04
C PRO A 433 -6.39 -19.51 1.04
N PRO A 434 -5.86 -18.28 1.04
CA PRO A 434 -6.44 -17.22 1.86
C PRO A 434 -7.91 -16.95 1.52
N PRO A 435 -8.70 -16.30 2.41
CA PRO A 435 -10.08 -15.90 2.13
C PRO A 435 -10.23 -15.08 0.83
N GLU A 436 -11.38 -15.15 0.17
CA GLU A 436 -11.66 -14.45 -1.10
C GLU A 436 -11.44 -12.93 -1.04
N ASP A 437 -11.62 -12.33 0.13
CA ASP A 437 -11.41 -10.90 0.35
C ASP A 437 -9.92 -10.50 0.47
N PHE A 438 -9.01 -11.47 0.56
CA PHE A 438 -7.58 -11.27 0.76
C PHE A 438 -6.73 -11.68 -0.45
N LYS A 439 -5.54 -12.23 -0.24
CA LYS A 439 -4.52 -12.47 -1.25
C LYS A 439 -4.57 -13.91 -1.79
N GLN A 440 -5.64 -14.26 -2.47
CA GLN A 440 -5.81 -15.62 -3.02
C GLN A 440 -4.67 -16.04 -3.95
N GLU A 441 -4.02 -15.09 -4.62
CA GLU A 441 -2.83 -15.32 -5.43
C GLU A 441 -1.61 -15.76 -4.61
N GLU A 442 -1.67 -15.66 -3.28
CA GLU A 442 -0.62 -16.10 -2.35
C GLU A 442 -0.95 -17.47 -1.72
N GLN A 443 -1.45 -18.38 -2.53
CA GLN A 443 -1.46 -19.82 -2.24
C GLN A 443 -0.20 -20.45 -2.84
N TYR A 444 0.50 -21.27 -2.08
CA TYR A 444 1.81 -21.81 -2.47
C TYR A 444 1.77 -23.33 -2.61
N SER A 445 2.46 -23.83 -3.64
CA SER A 445 2.78 -25.25 -3.83
C SER A 445 4.29 -25.44 -3.71
N ILE A 446 4.74 -26.38 -2.89
CA ILE A 446 6.14 -26.67 -2.63
C ILE A 446 6.46 -28.05 -3.17
N TYR A 447 7.35 -28.10 -4.12
CA TYR A 447 7.82 -29.31 -4.77
C TYR A 447 9.28 -29.60 -4.42
N THR A 448 9.66 -30.87 -4.46
CA THR A 448 11.09 -31.31 -4.37
C THR A 448 11.47 -32.10 -5.58
N ALA A 449 12.74 -31.97 -5.99
CA ALA A 449 13.40 -32.84 -6.94
C ALA A 449 14.74 -33.33 -6.37
N GLY A 450 15.01 -34.64 -6.43
CA GLY A 450 16.12 -35.26 -5.72
C GLY A 450 15.81 -35.54 -4.23
N ASP A 451 16.79 -36.00 -3.51
CA ASP A 451 16.67 -36.35 -2.08
C ASP A 451 16.92 -35.09 -1.23
N VAL A 452 15.86 -34.47 -0.78
CA VAL A 452 15.90 -33.29 0.11
C VAL A 452 15.74 -33.79 1.56
N PRO A 453 16.75 -33.64 2.41
CA PRO A 453 16.64 -34.05 3.80
C PRO A 453 15.50 -33.34 4.54
N GLY A 454 14.79 -34.07 5.40
CA GLY A 454 13.62 -33.55 6.11
C GLY A 454 12.32 -33.67 5.31
N ALA A 455 12.35 -33.91 4.01
CA ALA A 455 11.15 -34.12 3.20
C ALA A 455 10.59 -35.54 3.47
N ALA A 456 10.10 -35.79 4.68
CA ALA A 456 9.37 -37.02 4.96
C ALA A 456 8.27 -37.21 3.92
N SER A 457 8.15 -38.44 3.37
CA SER A 457 7.08 -38.79 2.47
C SER A 457 5.77 -38.57 3.20
N ILE A 458 5.10 -37.45 2.85
CA ILE A 458 3.69 -37.31 3.17
C ILE A 458 2.99 -38.31 2.26
N GLU A 459 2.93 -39.57 2.74
CA GLU A 459 1.93 -40.50 2.25
C GLU A 459 0.58 -39.92 2.63
N ARG A 460 0.00 -39.16 1.68
CA ARG A 460 -1.40 -39.16 1.25
C ARG A 460 -1.76 -37.99 0.38
#